data_e6f192581f1e45d87f2faebf704be246
#
_entry.id   e6f192581f1e45d87f2faebf704be246
#
_cell.length_a   1.000
_cell.length_b   1.000
_cell.length_c   1.000
_cell.angle_alpha   90.00
_cell.angle_beta   90.00
_cell.angle_gamma   90.00
#
_symmetry.space_group_name_H-M   'P 1'
#
loop_
_entity.id
_entity.type
_entity.pdbx_description
1 polymer ?
#
loop_
_entity_poly.entity_id
_entity_poly.type
_entity_poly.pdbx_seq_one_letter_code
_entity_poly.pdbx_strand_id
1 'polypeptide(L)'
;MKKIFTALRRSLSARLSLAVVLFVAVIFVGAFSIMFSEARDIIREEAWGKATQTLDGTVLHIDNTLRRVEVASDNMLRVIERNLNKPDSMFSISRQVLVNNPELTGCSISFDPFYYKEKGRYFSAYAYNDGDMIQTEQEGTDNYQYHCMDWYLIPKLLDRPYWIEPFMEDATEGIIVKDIFSSYSRPIHDSKGNSVGTFSVDIRLAWFTEMIAQMKPYPHSFCVMLGKGGSYLVHPDTTKLFYETIFTRTLEKPDSMREALGTSMLAGESGHKVLEYEGELCHVFYKPFKNTGWSVAVVIPESDIFAPDERLTSYTLWIAATGLLL
;
A
#
# COMPACT_ATOMS: atom_id res chain seq x y z
N MET A 1 -22.70 -45.50 -36.57
CA MET A 1 -23.18 -44.21 -37.09
C MET A 1 -24.06 -44.34 -38.34
N LYS A 2 -23.71 -45.00 -39.42
CA LYS A 2 -24.53 -45.13 -40.65
C LYS A 2 -25.93 -45.74 -40.42
N LYS A 3 -26.11 -46.73 -39.52
CA LYS A 3 -27.42 -47.38 -39.24
C LYS A 3 -28.38 -46.43 -38.49
N ILE A 4 -27.89 -45.55 -37.64
CA ILE A 4 -28.70 -44.56 -36.90
C ILE A 4 -29.22 -43.48 -37.86
N PHE A 5 -28.39 -43.02 -38.78
CA PHE A 5 -28.78 -42.05 -39.83
C PHE A 5 -29.82 -42.59 -40.80
N THR A 6 -29.80 -43.91 -41.12
CA THR A 6 -30.80 -44.54 -41.98
C THR A 6 -32.13 -44.78 -41.28
N ALA A 7 -32.14 -45.06 -39.98
CA ALA A 7 -33.36 -45.19 -39.17
C ALA A 7 -34.07 -43.83 -39.00
N LEU A 8 -33.31 -42.76 -38.74
CA LEU A 8 -33.82 -41.36 -38.68
C LEU A 8 -34.46 -40.90 -39.99
N ARG A 9 -33.99 -41.37 -41.14
CA ARG A 9 -34.56 -41.00 -42.45
C ARG A 9 -35.89 -41.71 -42.77
N ARG A 10 -36.21 -42.84 -42.12
CA ARG A 10 -37.40 -43.64 -42.40
C ARG A 10 -38.57 -43.50 -41.42
N SER A 11 -38.39 -42.94 -40.25
CA SER A 11 -39.45 -42.82 -39.23
C SER A 11 -39.78 -41.36 -38.99
N LEU A 12 -41.03 -40.95 -39.18
CA LEU A 12 -41.57 -39.63 -38.89
C LEU A 12 -41.45 -39.31 -37.38
N SER A 13 -41.72 -40.32 -36.54
CA SER A 13 -41.62 -40.23 -35.09
C SER A 13 -40.19 -39.90 -34.64
N ALA A 14 -39.17 -40.57 -35.24
CA ALA A 14 -37.78 -40.29 -34.90
C ALA A 14 -37.33 -38.85 -35.29
N ARG A 15 -37.84 -38.33 -36.39
CA ARG A 15 -37.56 -36.94 -36.81
C ARG A 15 -38.21 -35.93 -35.86
N LEU A 16 -39.47 -36.21 -35.48
CA LEU A 16 -40.19 -35.33 -34.55
C LEU A 16 -39.53 -35.31 -33.16
N SER A 17 -39.18 -36.49 -32.64
CA SER A 17 -38.44 -36.59 -31.37
C SER A 17 -37.10 -35.87 -31.42
N LEU A 18 -36.33 -36.02 -32.50
CA LEU A 18 -35.04 -35.32 -32.67
C LEU A 18 -35.24 -33.78 -32.74
N ALA A 19 -36.29 -33.32 -33.47
CA ALA A 19 -36.59 -31.89 -33.57
C ALA A 19 -36.99 -31.31 -32.21
N VAL A 20 -37.76 -32.02 -31.39
CA VAL A 20 -38.15 -31.60 -30.03
C VAL A 20 -36.91 -31.56 -29.13
N VAL A 21 -36.06 -32.59 -29.16
CA VAL A 21 -34.82 -32.61 -28.34
C VAL A 21 -33.90 -31.46 -28.74
N LEU A 22 -33.69 -31.22 -30.04
CA LEU A 22 -32.89 -30.07 -30.51
C LEU A 22 -33.50 -28.72 -30.09
N PHE A 23 -34.80 -28.55 -30.18
CA PHE A 23 -35.49 -27.34 -29.78
C PHE A 23 -35.31 -27.08 -28.26
N VAL A 24 -35.54 -28.11 -27.45
CA VAL A 24 -35.32 -28.06 -26.00
C VAL A 24 -33.87 -27.76 -25.67
N ALA A 25 -32.90 -28.39 -26.34
CA ALA A 25 -31.50 -28.13 -26.15
C ALA A 25 -31.12 -26.68 -26.46
N VAL A 26 -31.63 -26.10 -27.54
CA VAL A 26 -31.40 -24.68 -27.87
C VAL A 26 -31.96 -23.75 -26.78
N ILE A 27 -33.14 -24.04 -26.25
CA ILE A 27 -33.72 -23.26 -25.15
C ILE A 27 -32.85 -23.35 -23.89
N PHE A 28 -32.41 -24.56 -23.54
CA PHE A 28 -31.52 -24.77 -22.39
C PHE A 28 -30.20 -24.04 -22.54
N VAL A 29 -29.55 -24.15 -23.71
CA VAL A 29 -28.28 -23.44 -23.97
C VAL A 29 -28.47 -21.93 -23.86
N GLY A 30 -29.58 -21.39 -24.43
CA GLY A 30 -29.91 -19.98 -24.30
C GLY A 30 -30.12 -19.53 -22.85
N ALA A 31 -30.94 -20.28 -22.11
CA ALA A 31 -31.22 -19.99 -20.70
C ALA A 31 -29.94 -20.06 -19.81
N PHE A 32 -29.15 -21.11 -20.04
CA PHE A 32 -27.86 -21.25 -19.32
C PHE A 32 -26.89 -20.13 -19.66
N SER A 33 -26.80 -19.71 -20.93
CA SER A 33 -25.92 -18.61 -21.34
C SER A 33 -26.30 -17.30 -20.66
N ILE A 34 -27.60 -17.01 -20.57
CA ILE A 34 -28.09 -15.81 -19.88
C ILE A 34 -27.81 -15.90 -18.39
N MET A 35 -28.16 -17.03 -17.76
CA MET A 35 -27.94 -17.24 -16.31
C MET A 35 -26.44 -17.16 -15.96
N PHE A 36 -25.58 -17.68 -16.83
CA PHE A 36 -24.13 -17.66 -16.64
C PHE A 36 -23.57 -16.23 -16.76
N SER A 37 -24.06 -15.45 -17.74
CA SER A 37 -23.68 -14.04 -17.88
C SER A 37 -24.07 -13.22 -16.66
N GLU A 38 -25.30 -13.38 -16.18
CA GLU A 38 -25.80 -12.70 -14.97
C GLU A 38 -25.00 -13.11 -13.72
N ALA A 39 -24.70 -14.41 -13.57
CA ALA A 39 -23.89 -14.90 -12.44
C ALA A 39 -22.49 -14.28 -12.44
N ARG A 40 -21.85 -14.18 -13.61
CA ARG A 40 -20.52 -13.54 -13.73
C ARG A 40 -20.55 -12.06 -13.38
N ASP A 41 -21.58 -11.36 -13.77
CA ASP A 41 -21.72 -9.93 -13.46
C ASP A 41 -21.92 -9.72 -11.95
N ILE A 42 -22.73 -10.57 -11.29
CA ILE A 42 -22.92 -10.55 -9.83
C ILE A 42 -21.62 -10.86 -9.11
N ILE A 43 -20.89 -11.91 -9.52
CA ILE A 43 -19.59 -12.28 -8.93
C ILE A 43 -18.57 -11.14 -9.07
N ARG A 44 -18.55 -10.50 -10.24
CA ARG A 44 -17.68 -9.35 -10.48
C ARG A 44 -18.03 -8.19 -9.55
N GLU A 45 -19.29 -7.83 -9.43
CA GLU A 45 -19.75 -6.74 -8.58
C GLU A 45 -19.46 -7.01 -7.10
N GLU A 46 -19.65 -8.23 -6.63
CA GLU A 46 -19.28 -8.66 -5.27
C GLU A 46 -17.76 -8.55 -5.04
N ALA A 47 -16.95 -8.99 -6.02
CA ALA A 47 -15.50 -8.89 -5.95
C ALA A 47 -15.02 -7.44 -5.88
N TRP A 48 -15.63 -6.56 -6.67
CA TRP A 48 -15.37 -5.11 -6.61
C TRP A 48 -15.70 -4.53 -5.24
N GLY A 49 -16.89 -4.85 -4.73
CA GLY A 49 -17.32 -4.41 -3.40
C GLY A 49 -16.34 -4.86 -2.32
N LYS A 50 -15.98 -6.14 -2.32
CA LYS A 50 -15.03 -6.72 -1.36
C LYS A 50 -13.63 -6.10 -1.45
N ALA A 51 -13.09 -5.94 -2.66
CA ALA A 51 -11.77 -5.35 -2.88
C ALA A 51 -11.73 -3.88 -2.42
N THR A 52 -12.72 -3.09 -2.80
CA THR A 52 -12.83 -1.68 -2.43
C THR A 52 -13.02 -1.52 -0.93
N GLN A 53 -13.90 -2.29 -0.30
CA GLN A 53 -14.13 -2.23 1.14
C GLN A 53 -12.87 -2.60 1.94
N THR A 54 -12.14 -3.64 1.50
CA THR A 54 -10.88 -4.05 2.14
C THR A 54 -9.82 -2.95 2.01
N LEU A 55 -9.67 -2.39 0.82
CA LEU A 55 -8.73 -1.30 0.56
C LEU A 55 -9.08 -0.05 1.38
N ASP A 56 -10.34 0.37 1.37
CA ASP A 56 -10.81 1.54 2.11
C ASP A 56 -10.63 1.39 3.61
N GLY A 57 -10.97 0.23 4.16
CA GLY A 57 -10.79 -0.05 5.59
C GLY A 57 -9.33 0.01 6.01
N THR A 58 -8.43 -0.57 5.22
CA THR A 58 -6.99 -0.56 5.52
C THR A 58 -6.40 0.84 5.39
N VAL A 59 -6.71 1.55 4.30
CA VAL A 59 -6.23 2.93 4.11
C VAL A 59 -6.72 3.83 5.25
N LEU A 60 -8.00 3.73 5.64
CA LEU A 60 -8.55 4.52 6.74
C LEU A 60 -7.84 4.23 8.07
N HIS A 61 -7.54 2.97 8.36
CA HIS A 61 -6.84 2.59 9.59
C HIS A 61 -5.43 3.17 9.64
N ILE A 62 -4.70 3.08 8.52
CA ILE A 62 -3.34 3.63 8.39
C ILE A 62 -3.37 5.16 8.48
N ASP A 63 -4.24 5.83 7.71
CA ASP A 63 -4.39 7.28 7.77
C ASP A 63 -4.69 7.78 9.18
N ASN A 64 -5.53 7.07 9.95
CA ASN A 64 -5.82 7.40 11.33
C ASN A 64 -4.59 7.27 12.24
N THR A 65 -3.74 6.29 11.99
CA THR A 65 -2.49 6.11 12.77
C THR A 65 -1.49 7.21 12.43
N LEU A 66 -1.27 7.50 11.16
CA LEU A 66 -0.40 8.60 10.73
C LEU A 66 -0.89 9.94 11.28
N ARG A 67 -2.20 10.18 11.29
CA ARG A 67 -2.78 11.39 11.84
C ARG A 67 -2.57 11.52 13.35
N ARG A 68 -2.57 10.42 14.11
CA ARG A 68 -2.21 10.50 15.55
C ARG A 68 -0.79 11.01 15.74
N VAL A 69 0.16 10.53 14.93
CA VAL A 69 1.54 11.01 14.93
C VAL A 69 1.61 12.49 14.60
N GLU A 70 0.89 12.94 13.56
CA GLU A 70 0.80 14.36 13.18
C GLU A 70 0.30 15.22 14.34
N VAL A 71 -0.82 14.84 14.95
CA VAL A 71 -1.43 15.60 16.06
C VAL A 71 -0.54 15.61 17.30
N ALA A 72 0.08 14.48 17.65
CA ALA A 72 1.01 14.40 18.76
C ALA A 72 2.21 15.34 18.54
N SER A 73 2.76 15.35 17.33
CA SER A 73 3.86 16.22 16.94
C SER A 73 3.47 17.70 16.98
N ASP A 74 2.26 18.06 16.51
CA ASP A 74 1.74 19.44 16.55
C ASP A 74 1.65 19.99 17.97
N ASN A 75 1.23 19.16 18.92
CA ASN A 75 1.11 19.53 20.32
C ASN A 75 2.51 19.74 20.95
N MET A 76 3.46 18.87 20.63
CA MET A 76 4.80 18.94 21.19
C MET A 76 5.63 20.10 20.60
N LEU A 77 5.43 20.43 19.32
CA LEU A 77 6.11 21.57 18.70
C LEU A 77 5.88 22.87 19.48
N ARG A 78 4.65 23.11 19.94
CA ARG A 78 4.33 24.30 20.78
C ARG A 78 5.08 24.29 22.11
N VAL A 79 5.36 23.11 22.68
CA VAL A 79 6.16 23.00 23.91
C VAL A 79 7.62 23.30 23.59
N ILE A 80 8.16 22.81 22.50
CA ILE A 80 9.52 23.06 22.03
C ILE A 80 9.72 24.58 21.83
N GLU A 81 8.86 25.23 21.04
CA GLU A 81 8.96 26.65 20.71
C GLU A 81 8.88 27.57 21.93
N ARG A 82 8.13 27.18 22.97
CA ARG A 82 8.09 27.93 24.25
C ARG A 82 9.33 27.78 25.12
N ASN A 83 10.15 26.76 24.86
CA ASN A 83 11.33 26.45 25.66
C ASN A 83 12.66 26.65 24.89
N LEU A 84 12.67 27.40 23.78
CA LEU A 84 13.87 27.67 23.00
C LEU A 84 15.01 28.34 23.81
N ASN A 85 14.71 29.01 24.89
CA ASN A 85 15.70 29.62 25.78
C ASN A 85 16.34 28.61 26.76
N LYS A 86 15.95 27.32 26.70
CA LYS A 86 16.42 26.25 27.61
C LYS A 86 16.91 25.04 26.80
N PRO A 87 18.07 25.09 26.15
CA PRO A 87 18.54 24.02 25.28
C PRO A 87 18.59 22.64 25.97
N ASP A 88 19.02 22.57 27.23
CA ASP A 88 19.10 21.30 27.95
C ASP A 88 17.74 20.65 28.20
N SER A 89 16.65 21.41 28.19
CA SER A 89 15.31 20.85 28.31
C SER A 89 14.88 20.05 27.09
N MET A 90 15.52 20.22 25.93
CA MET A 90 15.19 19.52 24.69
C MET A 90 15.33 18.00 24.82
N PHE A 91 16.32 17.51 25.59
CA PHE A 91 16.50 16.09 25.86
C PHE A 91 15.33 15.50 26.68
N SER A 92 14.83 16.26 27.68
CA SER A 92 13.69 15.79 28.45
C SER A 92 12.40 15.86 27.64
N ILE A 93 12.26 16.83 26.76
CA ILE A 93 11.11 16.99 25.85
C ILE A 93 11.11 15.85 24.82
N SER A 94 12.25 15.57 24.15
CA SER A 94 12.31 14.47 23.17
C SER A 94 12.01 13.12 23.81
N ARG A 95 12.53 12.87 25.02
CA ARG A 95 12.20 11.67 25.80
C ARG A 95 10.69 11.59 26.13
N GLN A 96 10.08 12.71 26.54
CA GLN A 96 8.65 12.75 26.90
C GLN A 96 7.75 12.48 25.68
N VAL A 97 8.19 12.86 24.48
CA VAL A 97 7.49 12.53 23.24
C VAL A 97 7.34 11.02 23.09
N LEU A 98 8.42 10.26 23.27
CA LEU A 98 8.40 8.79 23.16
C LEU A 98 7.62 8.13 24.31
N VAL A 99 7.77 8.62 25.55
CA VAL A 99 7.01 8.08 26.69
C VAL A 99 5.49 8.19 26.46
N ASN A 100 5.04 9.27 25.86
CA ASN A 100 3.61 9.52 25.66
C ASN A 100 3.07 8.88 24.36
N ASN A 101 3.95 8.42 23.46
CA ASN A 101 3.58 7.90 22.15
C ASN A 101 4.39 6.62 21.85
N PRO A 102 3.96 5.45 22.37
CA PRO A 102 4.72 4.21 22.25
C PRO A 102 4.91 3.71 20.80
N GLU A 103 4.11 4.20 19.87
CA GLU A 103 4.24 3.93 18.43
C GLU A 103 5.45 4.61 17.77
N LEU A 104 6.03 5.62 18.41
CA LEU A 104 7.22 6.30 17.94
C LEU A 104 8.47 5.56 18.36
N THR A 105 9.45 5.50 17.49
CA THR A 105 10.75 4.83 17.75
C THR A 105 11.88 5.80 18.00
N GLY A 106 11.79 7.00 17.45
CA GLY A 106 12.77 8.06 17.58
C GLY A 106 12.12 9.44 17.65
N CYS A 107 12.83 10.38 18.23
CA CYS A 107 12.42 11.78 18.31
C CYS A 107 13.64 12.68 18.35
N SER A 108 13.79 13.57 17.38
CA SER A 108 14.88 14.54 17.34
C SER A 108 14.36 15.97 17.36
N ILE A 109 15.03 16.82 18.16
CA ILE A 109 14.80 18.26 18.22
C ILE A 109 16.13 18.90 17.84
N SER A 110 16.25 19.32 16.58
CA SER A 110 17.51 19.68 15.95
C SER A 110 17.51 21.14 15.53
N PHE A 111 18.61 21.83 15.75
CA PHE A 111 18.74 23.25 15.50
C PHE A 111 19.77 23.57 14.43
N ASP A 112 19.67 24.78 13.87
CA ASP A 112 20.66 25.27 12.91
C ASP A 112 22.06 25.27 13.49
N PRO A 113 23.10 25.09 12.66
CA PRO A 113 24.48 25.17 13.11
C PRO A 113 24.73 26.45 13.92
N PHE A 114 25.29 26.26 15.13
CA PHE A 114 25.61 27.37 16.08
C PHE A 114 24.41 28.17 16.57
N TYR A 115 23.17 27.69 16.42
CA TYR A 115 22.00 28.37 17.01
C TYR A 115 22.17 28.60 18.50
N TYR A 116 22.62 27.58 19.23
CA TYR A 116 23.10 27.71 20.59
C TYR A 116 24.64 27.72 20.58
N LYS A 117 25.23 28.89 20.66
CA LYS A 117 26.71 29.06 20.54
C LYS A 117 27.48 28.21 21.55
N GLU A 118 26.95 28.07 22.77
CA GLU A 118 27.50 27.26 23.85
C GLU A 118 27.44 25.74 23.61
N LYS A 119 26.58 25.30 22.70
CA LYS A 119 26.44 23.88 22.33
C LYS A 119 27.27 23.48 21.10
N GLY A 120 27.94 24.45 20.48
CA GLY A 120 28.79 24.21 19.32
C GLY A 120 28.01 24.17 18.00
N ARG A 121 28.63 23.54 16.98
CA ARG A 121 28.07 23.50 15.63
C ARG A 121 26.83 22.63 15.54
N TYR A 122 26.80 21.53 16.23
CA TYR A 122 25.74 20.54 16.16
C TYR A 122 24.99 20.49 17.49
N PHE A 123 23.69 20.72 17.44
CA PHE A 123 22.84 20.50 18.60
C PHE A 123 21.51 19.90 18.15
N SER A 124 21.38 18.61 18.36
CA SER A 124 20.18 17.81 18.14
C SER A 124 19.97 16.94 19.38
N ALA A 125 18.87 17.19 20.08
CA ALA A 125 18.47 16.39 21.22
C ALA A 125 17.67 15.19 20.71
N TYR A 126 18.33 14.05 20.55
CA TYR A 126 17.75 12.80 20.06
C TYR A 126 17.34 11.88 21.21
N ALA A 127 16.16 11.32 21.13
CA ALA A 127 15.67 10.26 21.99
C ALA A 127 15.27 9.06 21.13
N TYR A 128 15.58 7.84 21.56
CA TYR A 128 15.27 6.61 20.82
C TYR A 128 14.98 5.45 21.76
N ASN A 129 14.26 4.45 21.26
CA ASN A 129 13.96 3.23 21.99
C ASN A 129 15.13 2.26 21.88
N ASP A 130 15.68 1.83 23.02
CA ASP A 130 16.72 0.82 23.14
C ASP A 130 16.14 -0.34 24.00
N GLY A 131 15.52 -1.31 23.32
CA GLY A 131 14.73 -2.33 23.99
C GLY A 131 13.55 -1.71 24.75
N ASP A 132 13.47 -1.97 26.06
CA ASP A 132 12.44 -1.41 26.95
C ASP A 132 12.79 -0.03 27.53
N MET A 133 13.96 0.50 27.20
CA MET A 133 14.43 1.79 27.72
C MET A 133 14.46 2.87 26.63
N ILE A 134 14.20 4.10 27.06
CA ILE A 134 14.37 5.27 26.18
C ILE A 134 15.68 5.92 26.54
N GLN A 135 16.60 5.92 25.58
CA GLN A 135 17.90 6.62 25.66
C GLN A 135 17.78 8.02 25.10
N THR A 136 18.69 8.91 25.51
CA THR A 136 18.80 10.26 24.94
C THR A 136 20.27 10.59 24.72
N GLU A 137 20.58 11.19 23.58
CA GLU A 137 21.92 11.62 23.23
C GLU A 137 21.91 12.90 22.40
N GLN A 138 23.07 13.56 22.33
CA GLN A 138 23.28 14.65 21.38
C GLN A 138 23.75 14.06 20.07
N GLU A 139 22.93 14.24 19.05
CA GLU A 139 23.23 13.78 17.70
C GLU A 139 23.94 14.90 16.90
N GLY A 140 24.74 14.48 15.94
CA GLY A 140 25.45 15.37 15.04
C GLY A 140 26.95 15.37 15.25
N THR A 141 27.69 15.08 14.20
CA THR A 141 29.14 15.06 14.11
C THR A 141 29.59 15.55 12.74
N ASP A 142 30.89 15.73 12.51
CA ASP A 142 31.40 16.06 11.17
C ASP A 142 31.15 14.92 10.15
N ASN A 143 30.98 13.68 10.62
CA ASN A 143 30.65 12.53 9.78
C ASN A 143 29.12 12.41 9.57
N TYR A 144 28.33 12.88 10.53
CA TYR A 144 26.87 12.88 10.44
C TYR A 144 26.34 14.32 10.63
N GLN A 145 26.23 15.02 9.54
CA GLN A 145 25.73 16.39 9.50
C GLN A 145 24.21 16.39 9.31
N TYR A 146 23.45 16.19 10.40
CA TYR A 146 21.98 16.07 10.34
C TYR A 146 21.30 17.21 9.57
N HIS A 147 21.86 18.43 9.64
CA HIS A 147 21.32 19.61 8.95
C HIS A 147 21.41 19.53 7.41
N CYS A 148 22.10 18.51 6.85
CA CYS A 148 22.14 18.19 5.43
C CYS A 148 21.16 17.07 5.05
N MET A 149 20.50 16.45 6.02
CA MET A 149 19.58 15.33 5.78
C MET A 149 18.20 15.81 5.32
N ASP A 150 17.52 14.99 4.55
CA ASP A 150 16.19 15.28 3.99
C ASP A 150 15.17 15.58 5.08
N TRP A 151 15.17 14.82 6.17
CA TRP A 151 14.26 14.97 7.29
C TRP A 151 14.42 16.33 8.01
N TYR A 152 15.59 16.95 7.92
CA TYR A 152 15.87 18.26 8.47
C TYR A 152 15.56 19.37 7.45
N LEU A 153 16.10 19.25 6.22
CA LEU A 153 16.07 20.31 5.21
C LEU A 153 14.71 20.49 4.57
N ILE A 154 14.03 19.39 4.20
CA ILE A 154 12.79 19.51 3.41
C ILE A 154 11.71 20.27 4.15
N PRO A 155 11.33 19.91 5.40
CA PRO A 155 10.30 20.67 6.12
C PRO A 155 10.70 22.12 6.37
N LYS A 156 11.97 22.37 6.63
CA LYS A 156 12.52 23.72 6.84
C LYS A 156 12.45 24.59 5.58
N LEU A 157 12.85 24.06 4.42
CA LEU A 157 12.83 24.78 3.15
C LEU A 157 11.43 25.02 2.63
N LEU A 158 10.52 24.06 2.85
CA LEU A 158 9.12 24.17 2.47
C LEU A 158 8.27 24.97 3.47
N ASP A 159 8.83 25.24 4.64
CA ASP A 159 8.16 25.87 5.79
C ASP A 159 6.80 25.23 6.12
N ARG A 160 6.76 23.90 6.11
CA ARG A 160 5.55 23.11 6.39
C ARG A 160 5.89 21.70 6.89
N PRO A 161 4.91 21.05 7.57
CA PRO A 161 5.05 19.64 7.92
C PRO A 161 5.29 18.76 6.69
N TYR A 162 6.09 17.71 6.87
CA TYR A 162 6.43 16.81 5.78
C TYR A 162 6.69 15.38 6.26
N TRP A 163 6.06 14.40 5.60
CA TRP A 163 6.40 13.00 5.72
C TRP A 163 7.58 12.69 4.80
N ILE A 164 8.66 12.22 5.38
CA ILE A 164 9.85 11.81 4.64
C ILE A 164 9.56 10.48 3.92
N GLU A 165 10.16 10.31 2.74
CA GLU A 165 10.09 9.04 2.02
C GLU A 165 10.66 7.92 2.92
N PRO A 166 10.01 6.74 2.98
CA PRO A 166 10.53 5.65 3.77
C PRO A 166 11.96 5.28 3.40
N PHE A 167 12.75 5.01 4.40
CA PHE A 167 14.16 4.65 4.28
C PHE A 167 14.49 3.42 5.14
N MET A 168 15.55 2.73 4.78
CA MET A 168 16.14 1.69 5.63
C MET A 168 17.27 2.34 6.44
N GLU A 169 17.25 2.11 7.73
CA GLU A 169 18.38 2.48 8.56
C GLU A 169 19.54 1.52 8.26
N ASP A 170 20.69 2.06 7.84
CA ASP A 170 21.89 1.27 7.64
C ASP A 170 22.31 0.71 9.00
N ALA A 171 22.43 -0.61 9.07
CA ALA A 171 22.91 -1.28 10.25
C ALA A 171 24.29 -0.70 10.64
N THR A 172 24.35 0.05 11.73
CA THR A 172 25.62 0.31 12.42
C THR A 172 26.23 -1.04 12.76
N GLU A 173 27.52 -1.17 12.49
CA GLU A 173 28.32 -2.40 12.53
C GLU A 173 27.77 -3.51 13.47
N GLY A 174 27.20 -4.56 12.88
CA GLY A 174 26.92 -5.83 13.55
C GLY A 174 25.46 -6.16 13.85
N ILE A 175 24.47 -5.29 13.61
CA ILE A 175 23.05 -5.60 13.79
C ILE A 175 22.34 -5.54 12.45
N ILE A 176 21.99 -6.71 11.90
CA ILE A 176 21.18 -6.83 10.69
C ILE A 176 19.71 -6.61 11.10
N VAL A 177 19.31 -5.38 11.35
CA VAL A 177 17.90 -5.03 11.45
C VAL A 177 17.55 -4.19 10.22
N LYS A 178 17.02 -4.82 9.21
CA LYS A 178 16.44 -4.15 8.04
C LYS A 178 15.05 -3.60 8.40
N ASP A 179 15.01 -2.71 9.37
CA ASP A 179 13.76 -2.00 9.66
C ASP A 179 13.57 -0.84 8.69
N ILE A 180 12.34 -0.65 8.28
CA ILE A 180 11.93 0.46 7.42
C ILE A 180 11.33 1.52 8.32
N PHE A 181 11.83 2.73 8.20
CA PHE A 181 11.39 3.90 8.96
C PHE A 181 10.82 4.97 8.03
N SER A 182 10.00 5.82 8.58
CA SER A 182 9.66 7.12 7.99
C SER A 182 9.55 8.14 9.11
N SER A 183 9.92 9.38 8.79
CA SER A 183 9.90 10.48 9.73
C SER A 183 8.81 11.48 9.38
N TYR A 184 8.09 11.94 10.39
CA TYR A 184 7.24 13.13 10.28
C TYR A 184 7.97 14.31 10.87
N SER A 185 8.30 15.28 10.04
CA SER A 185 9.19 16.38 10.38
C SER A 185 8.48 17.73 10.22
N ARG A 186 8.80 18.66 11.12
CA ARG A 186 8.21 20.00 11.18
C ARG A 186 9.27 21.07 11.43
N PRO A 187 9.18 22.25 10.77
CA PRO A 187 10.06 23.37 11.11
C PRO A 187 9.75 23.90 12.52
N ILE A 188 10.79 24.28 13.25
CA ILE A 188 10.71 24.96 14.55
C ILE A 188 10.90 26.45 14.31
N HIS A 189 10.00 27.29 14.87
CA HIS A 189 10.06 28.72 14.69
C HIS A 189 10.39 29.45 16.00
N ASP A 190 11.18 30.52 15.87
CA ASP A 190 11.38 31.45 16.95
C ASP A 190 10.19 32.43 17.12
N SER A 191 10.23 33.26 18.13
CA SER A 191 9.17 34.24 18.40
C SER A 191 9.00 35.31 17.30
N LYS A 192 9.94 35.41 16.35
CA LYS A 192 9.90 36.31 15.19
C LYS A 192 9.39 35.61 13.94
N GLY A 193 9.12 34.29 14.00
CA GLY A 193 8.69 33.48 12.88
C GLY A 193 9.82 32.95 11.98
N ASN A 194 11.10 33.06 12.42
CA ASN A 194 12.19 32.48 11.66
C ASN A 194 12.30 30.98 11.96
N SER A 195 12.48 30.17 10.92
CA SER A 195 12.78 28.74 11.09
C SER A 195 14.19 28.56 11.62
N VAL A 196 14.31 28.04 12.82
CA VAL A 196 15.58 27.88 13.56
C VAL A 196 16.04 26.43 13.72
N GLY A 197 15.23 25.50 13.24
CA GLY A 197 15.52 24.07 13.34
C GLY A 197 14.37 23.20 12.83
N THR A 198 14.47 21.92 13.09
CA THR A 198 13.46 20.91 12.72
C THR A 198 13.20 19.97 13.89
N PHE A 199 11.92 19.73 14.16
CA PHE A 199 11.42 18.67 15.04
C PHE A 199 10.98 17.50 14.20
N SER A 200 11.51 16.30 14.49
CA SER A 200 11.20 15.07 13.76
C SER A 200 10.82 13.95 14.72
N VAL A 201 9.86 13.13 14.32
CA VAL A 201 9.51 11.89 15.01
C VAL A 201 9.52 10.73 14.01
N ASP A 202 10.06 9.59 14.44
CA ASP A 202 10.28 8.43 13.60
C ASP A 202 9.27 7.33 13.94
N ILE A 203 8.71 6.72 12.91
CA ILE A 203 7.87 5.54 13.04
C ILE A 203 8.50 4.37 12.30
N ARG A 204 8.40 3.19 12.91
CA ARG A 204 8.77 1.95 12.23
C ARG A 204 7.61 1.49 11.36
N LEU A 205 7.89 1.20 10.09
CA LEU A 205 6.84 0.78 9.13
C LEU A 205 6.61 -0.73 9.10
N ALA A 206 7.26 -1.54 9.93
CA ALA A 206 7.11 -2.99 9.93
C ALA A 206 5.63 -3.42 10.12
N TRP A 207 4.94 -2.85 11.14
CA TRP A 207 3.52 -3.12 11.36
C TRP A 207 2.62 -2.71 10.19
N PHE A 208 3.00 -1.63 9.52
CA PHE A 208 2.30 -1.06 8.38
C PHE A 208 2.46 -1.96 7.14
N THR A 209 3.69 -2.42 6.87
CA THR A 209 3.96 -3.35 5.77
C THR A 209 3.31 -4.71 6.01
N GLU A 210 3.30 -5.20 7.25
CA GLU A 210 2.59 -6.42 7.63
C GLU A 210 1.08 -6.28 7.42
N MET A 211 0.47 -5.18 7.86
CA MET A 211 -0.96 -4.94 7.67
C MET A 211 -1.33 -4.93 6.19
N ILE A 212 -0.55 -4.23 5.36
CA ILE A 212 -0.76 -4.18 3.91
C ILE A 212 -0.55 -5.58 3.30
N ALA A 213 0.48 -6.31 3.72
CA ALA A 213 0.75 -7.66 3.21
C ALA A 213 -0.35 -8.67 3.58
N GLN A 214 -1.06 -8.45 4.71
CA GLN A 214 -2.19 -9.27 5.15
C GLN A 214 -3.51 -8.90 4.46
N MET A 215 -3.58 -7.78 3.76
CA MET A 215 -4.74 -7.34 3.00
C MET A 215 -4.92 -8.23 1.76
N LYS A 216 -5.53 -9.38 1.95
CA LYS A 216 -5.76 -10.40 0.91
C LYS A 216 -7.26 -10.70 0.81
N PRO A 217 -8.03 -9.96 -0.02
CA PRO A 217 -9.43 -10.26 -0.21
C PRO A 217 -9.67 -11.65 -0.84
N TYR A 218 -8.67 -12.17 -1.56
CA TYR A 218 -8.68 -13.48 -2.20
C TYR A 218 -7.37 -14.24 -1.96
N PRO A 219 -7.34 -15.59 -2.14
CA PRO A 219 -6.17 -16.43 -1.80
C PRO A 219 -4.86 -16.02 -2.47
N HIS A 220 -4.90 -15.68 -3.77
CA HIS A 220 -3.71 -15.31 -4.55
C HIS A 220 -3.59 -13.80 -4.74
N SER A 221 -4.49 -13.00 -4.13
CA SER A 221 -4.37 -11.55 -4.16
C SER A 221 -3.18 -11.10 -3.32
N PHE A 222 -2.58 -9.99 -3.74
CA PHE A 222 -1.47 -9.36 -3.03
C PHE A 222 -1.58 -7.84 -3.09
N CYS A 223 -0.79 -7.17 -2.25
CA CYS A 223 -0.75 -5.73 -2.22
C CYS A 223 0.60 -5.22 -2.64
N VAL A 224 0.59 -4.04 -3.25
CA VAL A 224 1.76 -3.22 -3.51
C VAL A 224 1.54 -1.84 -2.94
N MET A 225 2.61 -1.22 -2.45
CA MET A 225 2.61 0.16 -2.01
C MET A 225 3.73 0.91 -2.70
N LEU A 226 3.43 2.10 -3.15
CA LEU A 226 4.36 2.98 -3.83
C LEU A 226 4.66 4.22 -3.00
N GLY A 227 5.93 4.61 -2.96
CA GLY A 227 6.38 5.91 -2.51
C GLY A 227 6.10 7.02 -3.52
N LYS A 228 6.44 8.25 -3.17
CA LYS A 228 6.23 9.45 -4.00
C LYS A 228 6.90 9.38 -5.38
N GLY A 229 8.05 8.71 -5.46
CA GLY A 229 8.79 8.48 -6.70
C GLY A 229 8.38 7.22 -7.45
N GLY A 230 7.38 6.48 -6.96
CA GLY A 230 6.93 5.22 -7.55
C GLY A 230 7.75 4.00 -7.16
N SER A 231 8.71 4.13 -6.21
CA SER A 231 9.45 3.02 -5.65
C SER A 231 8.53 2.09 -4.87
N TYR A 232 8.80 0.79 -4.93
CA TYR A 232 8.04 -0.19 -4.15
C TYR A 232 8.45 -0.13 -2.67
N LEU A 233 7.48 0.21 -1.82
CA LEU A 233 7.60 0.18 -0.36
C LEU A 233 7.05 -1.12 0.23
N VAL A 234 6.04 -1.72 -0.43
CA VAL A 234 5.52 -3.05 -0.17
C VAL A 234 5.34 -3.76 -1.51
N HIS A 235 5.86 -4.98 -1.61
CA HIS A 235 5.73 -5.85 -2.77
C HIS A 235 5.91 -7.30 -2.34
N PRO A 236 5.21 -8.30 -2.95
CA PRO A 236 5.38 -9.71 -2.62
C PRO A 236 6.82 -10.21 -2.88
N ASP A 237 7.45 -9.72 -3.92
CA ASP A 237 8.88 -9.92 -4.17
C ASP A 237 9.68 -8.83 -3.41
N THR A 238 10.26 -9.22 -2.28
CA THR A 238 11.01 -8.31 -1.40
C THR A 238 12.31 -7.80 -2.02
N THR A 239 12.82 -8.41 -3.08
CA THR A 239 14.04 -7.95 -3.76
C THR A 239 13.83 -6.64 -4.53
N LYS A 240 12.58 -6.28 -4.80
CA LYS A 240 12.21 -5.03 -5.48
C LYS A 240 12.08 -3.84 -4.55
N LEU A 241 11.96 -4.08 -3.24
CA LEU A 241 11.74 -3.01 -2.27
C LEU A 241 12.88 -1.99 -2.29
N PHE A 242 12.55 -0.71 -2.46
CA PHE A 242 13.45 0.45 -2.56
C PHE A 242 14.38 0.50 -3.77
N TYR A 243 14.54 -0.61 -4.52
CA TYR A 243 15.43 -0.67 -5.68
C TYR A 243 14.71 -0.53 -7.01
N GLU A 244 13.47 -1.05 -7.09
CA GLU A 244 12.67 -0.93 -8.30
C GLU A 244 11.49 0.03 -8.09
N THR A 245 11.05 0.62 -9.20
CA THR A 245 9.83 1.41 -9.26
C THR A 245 8.79 0.68 -10.10
N ILE A 246 7.54 1.09 -10.03
CA ILE A 246 6.49 0.57 -10.91
C ILE A 246 6.83 0.76 -12.40
N PHE A 247 7.72 1.70 -12.71
CA PHE A 247 8.20 1.99 -14.07
C PHE A 247 9.46 1.24 -14.46
N THR A 248 10.08 0.48 -13.54
CA THR A 248 11.27 -0.31 -13.84
C THR A 248 10.98 -1.29 -14.97
N ARG A 249 11.87 -1.35 -15.96
CA ARG A 249 11.77 -2.19 -17.17
C ARG A 249 10.69 -1.81 -18.18
N THR A 250 9.90 -0.76 -17.98
CA THR A 250 8.93 -0.31 -19.01
C THR A 250 9.61 0.16 -20.28
N LEU A 251 10.85 0.66 -20.19
CA LEU A 251 11.66 1.02 -21.36
C LEU A 251 12.16 -0.21 -22.15
N GLU A 252 12.40 -1.33 -21.48
CA GLU A 252 12.85 -2.58 -22.12
C GLU A 252 11.66 -3.35 -22.70
N LYS A 253 10.55 -3.40 -21.95
CA LYS A 253 9.29 -4.04 -22.33
C LYS A 253 8.15 -3.05 -22.08
N PRO A 254 7.73 -2.31 -23.11
CA PRO A 254 6.65 -1.33 -22.98
C PRO A 254 5.38 -1.96 -22.40
N ASP A 255 4.87 -1.38 -21.32
CA ASP A 255 3.63 -1.78 -20.65
C ASP A 255 2.83 -0.51 -20.31
N SER A 256 2.05 -0.08 -21.30
CA SER A 256 1.26 1.16 -21.20
C SER A 256 0.22 1.13 -20.06
N MET A 257 -0.28 -0.07 -19.69
CA MET A 257 -1.25 -0.20 -18.61
C MET A 257 -0.58 -0.03 -17.24
N ARG A 258 0.62 -0.58 -17.08
CA ARG A 258 1.43 -0.40 -15.87
C ARG A 258 1.88 1.05 -15.72
N GLU A 259 2.32 1.69 -16.80
CA GLU A 259 2.66 3.11 -16.80
C GLU A 259 1.47 3.99 -16.43
N ALA A 260 0.28 3.72 -17.00
CA ALA A 260 -0.95 4.42 -16.67
C ALA A 260 -1.39 4.18 -15.22
N LEU A 261 -1.19 2.96 -14.68
CA LEU A 261 -1.44 2.67 -13.27
C LEU A 261 -0.50 3.48 -12.36
N GLY A 262 0.80 3.39 -12.62
CA GLY A 262 1.81 4.11 -11.86
C GLY A 262 1.58 5.62 -11.86
N THR A 263 1.30 6.20 -13.02
CA THR A 263 1.01 7.62 -13.17
C THR A 263 -0.22 8.03 -12.35
N SER A 264 -1.33 7.26 -12.43
CA SER A 264 -2.53 7.53 -11.63
C SER A 264 -2.28 7.42 -10.12
N MET A 265 -1.51 6.40 -9.69
CA MET A 265 -1.16 6.22 -8.28
C MET A 265 -0.30 7.38 -7.75
N LEU A 266 0.69 7.82 -8.53
CA LEU A 266 1.56 8.95 -8.16
C LEU A 266 0.83 10.30 -8.19
N ALA A 267 -0.19 10.43 -9.05
CA ALA A 267 -1.06 11.60 -9.06
C ALA A 267 -2.02 11.67 -7.86
N GLY A 268 -2.02 10.64 -6.99
CA GLY A 268 -2.91 10.58 -5.83
C GLY A 268 -4.37 10.27 -6.21
N GLU A 269 -4.59 9.61 -7.34
CA GLU A 269 -5.90 9.17 -7.77
C GLU A 269 -6.29 7.86 -7.09
N SER A 270 -7.61 7.63 -7.00
CA SER A 270 -8.19 6.33 -6.62
C SER A 270 -8.88 5.73 -7.82
N GLY A 271 -8.83 4.43 -7.96
CA GLY A 271 -9.50 3.79 -9.09
C GLY A 271 -9.26 2.29 -9.21
N HIS A 272 -9.63 1.80 -10.40
CA HIS A 272 -9.46 0.43 -10.81
C HIS A 272 -8.86 0.38 -12.22
N LYS A 273 -7.92 -0.52 -12.43
CA LYS A 273 -7.35 -0.84 -13.75
C LYS A 273 -7.21 -2.35 -13.90
N VAL A 274 -7.18 -2.80 -15.14
CA VAL A 274 -6.92 -4.20 -15.48
C VAL A 274 -5.59 -4.26 -16.22
N LEU A 275 -4.70 -5.12 -15.78
CA LEU A 275 -3.38 -5.31 -16.40
C LEU A 275 -2.97 -6.79 -16.34
N GLU A 276 -2.04 -7.16 -17.19
CA GLU A 276 -1.41 -8.48 -17.16
C GLU A 276 -0.23 -8.46 -16.16
N TYR A 277 -0.25 -9.38 -15.21
CA TYR A 277 0.85 -9.59 -14.26
C TYR A 277 1.28 -11.06 -14.31
N GLU A 278 2.54 -11.33 -14.65
CA GLU A 278 3.12 -12.69 -14.77
C GLU A 278 2.33 -13.63 -15.71
N GLY A 279 1.71 -13.08 -16.77
CA GLY A 279 0.94 -13.84 -17.75
C GLY A 279 -0.52 -14.08 -17.38
N GLU A 280 -0.98 -13.50 -16.27
CA GLU A 280 -2.37 -13.58 -15.81
C GLU A 280 -3.01 -12.19 -15.79
N LEU A 281 -4.29 -12.11 -16.18
CA LEU A 281 -5.06 -10.89 -16.11
C LEU A 281 -5.43 -10.59 -14.66
N CYS A 282 -5.07 -9.38 -14.19
CA CYS A 282 -5.29 -8.94 -12.83
C CYS A 282 -6.10 -7.67 -12.77
N HIS A 283 -7.01 -7.62 -11.80
CA HIS A 283 -7.76 -6.42 -11.41
C HIS A 283 -7.02 -5.69 -10.30
N VAL A 284 -6.69 -4.43 -10.52
CA VAL A 284 -5.91 -3.61 -9.59
C VAL A 284 -6.77 -2.46 -9.09
N PHE A 285 -7.05 -2.45 -7.80
CA PHE A 285 -7.73 -1.39 -7.09
C PHE A 285 -6.70 -0.59 -6.31
N TYR A 286 -6.69 0.74 -6.47
CA TYR A 286 -5.66 1.58 -5.86
C TYR A 286 -6.23 2.84 -5.24
N LYS A 287 -5.54 3.31 -4.18
CA LYS A 287 -5.93 4.48 -3.40
C LYS A 287 -4.71 5.14 -2.76
N PRO A 288 -4.67 6.50 -2.69
CA PRO A 288 -3.60 7.20 -1.99
C PRO A 288 -3.83 7.22 -0.49
N PHE A 289 -2.75 7.35 0.29
CA PHE A 289 -2.78 7.79 1.68
C PHE A 289 -2.79 9.31 1.74
N LYS A 290 -3.57 9.85 2.66
CA LYS A 290 -3.65 11.30 2.86
C LYS A 290 -2.32 11.83 3.42
N ASN A 291 -1.90 13.01 2.95
CA ASN A 291 -0.76 13.77 3.45
C ASN A 291 0.64 13.15 3.23
N THR A 292 0.75 11.89 2.85
CA THR A 292 2.06 11.24 2.65
C THR A 292 2.57 11.32 1.22
N GLY A 293 1.66 11.31 0.25
CA GLY A 293 1.97 11.15 -1.17
C GLY A 293 2.27 9.70 -1.57
N TRP A 294 2.03 8.74 -0.67
CA TRP A 294 2.12 7.31 -0.95
C TRP A 294 0.79 6.78 -1.48
N SER A 295 0.85 5.65 -2.19
CA SER A 295 -0.34 4.98 -2.71
C SER A 295 -0.23 3.47 -2.49
N VAL A 296 -1.38 2.83 -2.24
CA VAL A 296 -1.48 1.38 -2.10
C VAL A 296 -2.42 0.82 -3.15
N ALA A 297 -2.12 -0.37 -3.63
CA ALA A 297 -2.97 -1.12 -4.53
C ALA A 297 -3.13 -2.56 -4.06
N VAL A 298 -4.33 -3.11 -4.29
CA VAL A 298 -4.64 -4.53 -4.17
C VAL A 298 -4.70 -5.10 -5.58
N VAL A 299 -3.93 -6.14 -5.83
CA VAL A 299 -3.88 -6.87 -7.10
C VAL A 299 -4.60 -8.19 -6.93
N ILE A 300 -5.62 -8.44 -7.74
CA ILE A 300 -6.47 -9.63 -7.65
C ILE A 300 -6.44 -10.33 -9.01
N PRO A 301 -5.90 -11.56 -9.10
CA PRO A 301 -5.98 -12.37 -10.30
C PRO A 301 -7.43 -12.63 -10.72
N GLU A 302 -7.70 -12.59 -12.03
CA GLU A 302 -9.05 -12.84 -12.55
C GLU A 302 -9.53 -14.27 -12.21
N SER A 303 -8.60 -15.24 -12.17
CA SER A 303 -8.88 -16.61 -11.75
C SER A 303 -9.43 -16.69 -10.33
N ASP A 304 -8.97 -15.88 -9.39
CA ASP A 304 -9.50 -15.83 -8.03
C ASP A 304 -10.93 -15.29 -7.96
N ILE A 305 -11.25 -14.31 -8.80
CA ILE A 305 -12.59 -13.71 -8.85
C ILE A 305 -13.60 -14.75 -9.37
N PHE A 306 -13.25 -15.50 -10.41
CA PHE A 306 -14.14 -16.45 -11.07
C PHE A 306 -13.94 -17.90 -10.63
N ALA A 307 -13.10 -18.20 -9.63
CA ALA A 307 -12.92 -19.53 -9.07
C ALA A 307 -14.24 -20.24 -8.67
N PRO A 308 -15.26 -19.54 -8.09
CA PRO A 308 -16.56 -20.15 -7.83
C PRO A 308 -17.33 -20.54 -9.10
N ASP A 309 -17.15 -19.77 -10.17
CA ASP A 309 -17.82 -19.95 -11.46
C ASP A 309 -17.32 -21.19 -12.20
N GLU A 310 -16.02 -21.48 -12.13
CA GLU A 310 -15.43 -22.69 -12.73
C GLU A 310 -16.01 -23.98 -12.11
N ARG A 311 -16.26 -23.98 -10.81
CA ARG A 311 -16.92 -25.11 -10.11
C ARG A 311 -18.37 -25.27 -10.53
N LEU A 312 -19.11 -24.16 -10.62
CA LEU A 312 -20.51 -24.17 -11.09
C LEU A 312 -20.60 -24.65 -12.54
N THR A 313 -19.69 -24.21 -13.39
CA THR A 313 -19.61 -24.65 -14.80
C THR A 313 -19.39 -26.14 -14.90
N SER A 314 -18.46 -26.68 -14.12
CA SER A 314 -18.17 -28.12 -14.09
C SER A 314 -19.39 -28.92 -13.64
N TYR A 315 -20.08 -28.54 -12.56
CA TYR A 315 -21.29 -29.22 -12.11
C TYR A 315 -22.42 -29.14 -13.15
N THR A 316 -22.60 -27.99 -13.78
CA THR A 316 -23.64 -27.79 -14.80
C THR A 316 -23.39 -28.66 -16.03
N LEU A 317 -22.11 -28.77 -16.48
CA LEU A 317 -21.72 -29.67 -17.58
C LEU A 317 -21.97 -31.14 -17.24
N TRP A 318 -21.69 -31.57 -16.00
CA TRP A 318 -21.96 -32.92 -15.55
C TRP A 318 -23.46 -33.21 -15.49
N ILE A 319 -24.27 -32.30 -15.03
CA ILE A 319 -25.75 -32.42 -15.00
C ILE A 319 -26.30 -32.48 -16.43
N ALA A 320 -25.82 -31.61 -17.32
CA ALA A 320 -26.23 -31.61 -18.73
C ALA A 320 -25.85 -32.89 -19.44
N ALA A 321 -24.62 -33.39 -19.22
CA ALA A 321 -24.15 -34.65 -19.81
C ALA A 321 -24.94 -35.86 -19.32
N THR A 322 -25.27 -35.93 -18.03
CA THR A 322 -26.09 -37.02 -17.47
C THR A 322 -27.56 -36.93 -17.94
N GLY A 323 -28.12 -35.74 -18.06
CA GLY A 323 -29.50 -35.53 -18.60
C GLY A 323 -29.63 -35.89 -20.10
N LEU A 324 -28.53 -35.78 -20.86
CA LEU A 324 -28.52 -36.19 -22.28
C LEU A 324 -28.33 -37.73 -22.47
N LEU A 325 -27.86 -38.43 -21.44
CA LEU A 325 -27.63 -39.88 -21.46
C LEU A 325 -28.85 -40.69 -21.00
N LEU A 326 -29.78 -40.06 -20.28
CA LEU A 326 -31.08 -40.60 -19.87
C LEU A 326 -32.14 -40.36 -20.95
#